data_d6dff569ca3601e174615ed07dded26f
#
_entry.id   d6dff569ca3601e174615ed07dded26f
#
_cell.length_a   1.000
_cell.length_b   1.000
_cell.length_c   1.000
_cell.angle_alpha   90.00
_cell.angle_beta   90.00
_cell.angle_gamma   90.00
#
_symmetry.space_group_name_H-M   'P 1'
#
loop_
_entity.id
_entity.type
_entity.pdbx_description
1 polymer ?
#
loop_
_entity_poly.entity_id
_entity_poly.type
_entity_poly.pdbx_seq_one_letter_code
_entity_poly.pdbx_strand_id
1 'polypeptide(L)'
;MIKYIGSKRTLVPEILAAIQAIPDVRTVADLFSGTSRVGHALKAQGYRVLANDHLAYAYTLARCYVEVDLEGVERDARRLVEELNALPGSPGYFTETFCLRSRFFQPHNGERVDAIREAIRRKGLAPDLESVLLVSLMEAADRVDSTTGVQMAYLKSWAPRASNALTLRLPALLPRAREGPGRATCLEADEAAEALTADVAYLDPPYNQHSYLGNYHVWETLVRWDAPEVYGTACKRIDCREQRSPFNSRREFATAFGRLLAAVKSPVLVVSFSDEGFMARDGIEALLRERGEVHVIERDYRRYVGARIGIYNPRGEKVGRVGHLRNKEFLFVVVPSGMRLAPL
;
A
#
# COMPACT_ATOMS: atom_id res chain seq x y z
N MET A 1 -0.04 -10.41 2.29
CA MET A 1 -0.31 -8.98 2.00
C MET A 1 -1.69 -8.59 2.49
N ILE A 2 -1.84 -7.40 3.10
CA ILE A 2 -3.09 -6.89 3.68
C ILE A 2 -4.16 -6.55 2.64
N LYS A 3 -5.42 -6.45 3.10
CA LYS A 3 -6.54 -5.90 2.31
C LYS A 3 -6.28 -4.40 2.08
N TYR A 4 -6.49 -3.94 0.84
CA TYR A 4 -6.15 -2.57 0.47
C TYR A 4 -7.05 -2.05 -0.65
N ILE A 5 -7.56 -0.81 -0.49
CA ILE A 5 -8.32 -0.11 -1.53
C ILE A 5 -7.37 0.32 -2.65
N GLY A 6 -7.78 0.18 -3.89
CA GLY A 6 -6.90 0.49 -5.03
C GLY A 6 -5.77 -0.54 -5.25
N SER A 7 -5.80 -1.71 -4.58
CA SER A 7 -4.81 -2.75 -4.79
C SER A 7 -4.71 -3.16 -6.25
N LYS A 8 -3.52 -3.09 -6.84
CA LYS A 8 -3.23 -3.43 -8.24
C LYS A 8 -3.16 -4.95 -8.51
N ARG A 9 -3.72 -5.78 -7.60
CA ARG A 9 -3.64 -7.25 -7.69
C ARG A 9 -4.03 -7.80 -9.07
N THR A 10 -5.07 -7.25 -9.67
CA THR A 10 -5.56 -7.70 -10.98
C THR A 10 -4.88 -7.03 -12.15
N LEU A 11 -4.15 -5.93 -11.93
CA LEU A 11 -3.37 -5.21 -12.95
C LEU A 11 -1.88 -5.59 -12.95
N VAL A 12 -1.42 -6.36 -11.96
CA VAL A 12 -0.01 -6.78 -11.90
C VAL A 12 0.44 -7.47 -13.19
N PRO A 13 -0.32 -8.40 -13.81
CA PRO A 13 0.10 -9.02 -15.06
C PRO A 13 0.32 -8.02 -16.18
N GLU A 14 -0.57 -7.04 -16.34
CA GLU A 14 -0.47 -5.99 -17.36
C GLU A 14 0.68 -5.02 -17.07
N ILE A 15 0.89 -4.66 -15.80
CA ILE A 15 2.03 -3.82 -15.40
C ILE A 15 3.36 -4.53 -15.70
N LEU A 16 3.46 -5.82 -15.39
CA LEU A 16 4.64 -6.61 -15.70
C LEU A 16 4.85 -6.71 -17.22
N ALA A 17 3.80 -6.99 -17.99
CA ALA A 17 3.87 -7.06 -19.45
C ALA A 17 4.33 -5.73 -20.05
N ALA A 18 3.79 -4.60 -19.58
CA ALA A 18 4.19 -3.28 -20.03
C ALA A 18 5.68 -2.98 -19.76
N ILE A 19 6.19 -3.34 -18.58
CA ILE A 19 7.61 -3.14 -18.23
C ILE A 19 8.50 -4.11 -19.02
N GLN A 20 8.08 -5.36 -19.24
CA GLN A 20 8.82 -6.34 -20.03
C GLN A 20 8.90 -5.99 -21.51
N ALA A 21 7.94 -5.21 -22.03
CA ALA A 21 7.96 -4.71 -23.41
C ALA A 21 9.00 -3.60 -23.64
N ILE A 22 9.52 -2.99 -22.58
CA ILE A 22 10.56 -1.95 -22.64
C ILE A 22 11.93 -2.65 -22.71
N PRO A 23 12.80 -2.32 -23.69
CA PRO A 23 14.10 -2.95 -23.80
C PRO A 23 15.04 -2.58 -22.66
N ASP A 24 15.91 -3.49 -22.28
CA ASP A 24 17.06 -3.31 -21.38
C ASP A 24 16.75 -2.81 -19.97
N VAL A 25 15.53 -3.00 -19.47
CA VAL A 25 15.14 -2.64 -18.11
C VAL A 25 15.80 -3.55 -17.08
N ARG A 26 16.46 -2.98 -16.09
CA ARG A 26 17.07 -3.64 -14.93
C ARG A 26 16.52 -3.13 -13.62
N THR A 27 16.21 -1.83 -13.58
CA THR A 27 15.79 -1.11 -12.37
C THR A 27 14.43 -0.46 -12.56
N VAL A 28 13.57 -0.58 -11.54
CA VAL A 28 12.23 0.05 -11.52
C VAL A 28 12.04 0.81 -10.22
N ALA A 29 11.69 2.09 -10.30
CA ALA A 29 11.27 2.89 -9.16
C ALA A 29 9.74 2.83 -9.00
N ASP A 30 9.25 2.41 -7.84
CA ASP A 30 7.82 2.38 -7.47
C ASP A 30 7.58 3.50 -6.45
N LEU A 31 7.13 4.68 -6.92
CA LEU A 31 7.09 5.90 -6.10
C LEU A 31 5.89 5.97 -5.14
N PHE A 32 4.87 5.13 -5.33
CA PHE A 32 3.68 5.06 -4.48
C PHE A 32 3.39 3.59 -4.15
N SER A 33 4.32 2.95 -3.43
CA SER A 33 4.35 1.50 -3.33
C SER A 33 3.16 0.87 -2.56
N GLY A 34 2.49 1.62 -1.69
CA GLY A 34 1.31 1.19 -0.95
C GLY A 34 1.52 -0.16 -0.25
N THR A 35 0.91 -1.22 -0.76
CA THR A 35 1.12 -2.59 -0.24
C THR A 35 2.35 -3.28 -0.80
N SER A 36 3.14 -2.62 -1.62
CA SER A 36 4.32 -3.15 -2.34
C SER A 36 4.03 -4.35 -3.23
N ARG A 37 2.80 -4.51 -3.65
CA ARG A 37 2.38 -5.64 -4.49
C ARG A 37 3.04 -5.61 -5.87
N VAL A 38 3.14 -4.42 -6.47
CA VAL A 38 3.82 -4.23 -7.75
C VAL A 38 5.31 -4.44 -7.57
N GLY A 39 5.93 -3.80 -6.58
CA GLY A 39 7.36 -3.97 -6.27
C GLY A 39 7.75 -5.41 -5.98
N HIS A 40 6.94 -6.16 -5.20
CA HIS A 40 7.14 -7.59 -4.95
C HIS A 40 7.08 -8.43 -6.23
N ALA A 41 6.11 -8.16 -7.11
CA ALA A 41 5.98 -8.87 -8.37
C ALA A 41 7.16 -8.57 -9.33
N LEU A 42 7.63 -7.32 -9.36
CA LEU A 42 8.82 -6.92 -10.11
C LEU A 42 10.09 -7.60 -9.58
N LYS A 43 10.26 -7.65 -8.25
CA LYS A 43 11.37 -8.38 -7.61
C LYS A 43 11.34 -9.86 -7.99
N ALA A 44 10.17 -10.50 -8.03
CA ALA A 44 10.00 -11.88 -8.45
C ALA A 44 10.42 -12.12 -9.92
N GLN A 45 10.30 -11.11 -10.79
CA GLN A 45 10.79 -11.15 -12.18
C GLN A 45 12.30 -10.86 -12.29
N GLY A 46 12.97 -10.55 -11.19
CA GLY A 46 14.40 -10.32 -11.12
C GLY A 46 14.83 -8.87 -11.26
N TYR A 47 13.91 -7.91 -11.37
CA TYR A 47 14.23 -6.47 -11.38
C TYR A 47 14.75 -5.99 -10.04
N ARG A 48 15.72 -5.09 -10.07
CA ARG A 48 16.05 -4.29 -8.89
C ARG A 48 14.97 -3.23 -8.68
N VAL A 49 14.29 -3.25 -7.54
CA VAL A 49 13.18 -2.34 -7.25
C VAL A 49 13.58 -1.31 -6.20
N LEU A 50 13.27 -0.04 -6.49
CA LEU A 50 13.42 1.10 -5.58
C LEU A 50 12.01 1.57 -5.19
N ALA A 51 11.52 1.12 -4.05
CA ALA A 51 10.16 1.41 -3.59
C ALA A 51 10.13 2.62 -2.65
N ASN A 52 9.10 3.45 -2.78
CA ASN A 52 8.87 4.58 -1.89
C ASN A 52 7.42 4.65 -1.43
N ASP A 53 7.20 5.04 -0.20
CA ASP A 53 5.91 5.55 0.29
C ASP A 53 6.14 6.42 1.51
N HIS A 54 5.37 7.50 1.67
CA HIS A 54 5.51 8.44 2.80
C HIS A 54 4.85 7.95 4.09
N LEU A 55 3.98 6.92 4.03
CA LEU A 55 3.34 6.33 5.21
C LEU A 55 4.20 5.22 5.82
N ALA A 56 4.37 5.24 7.13
CA ALA A 56 5.26 4.32 7.82
C ALA A 56 4.86 2.85 7.64
N TYR A 57 3.55 2.53 7.62
CA TYR A 57 3.11 1.15 7.38
C TYR A 57 3.42 0.70 5.95
N ALA A 58 3.26 1.56 4.96
CA ALA A 58 3.53 1.23 3.57
C ALA A 58 5.05 1.10 3.32
N TYR A 59 5.84 2.00 3.89
CA TYR A 59 7.30 1.87 3.92
C TYR A 59 7.75 0.55 4.56
N THR A 60 7.14 0.14 5.68
CA THR A 60 7.46 -1.13 6.34
C THR A 60 7.11 -2.33 5.44
N LEU A 61 5.99 -2.26 4.69
CA LEU A 61 5.64 -3.26 3.68
C LEU A 61 6.68 -3.27 2.55
N ALA A 62 7.12 -2.11 2.07
CA ALA A 62 8.14 -1.99 1.04
C ALA A 62 9.50 -2.56 1.52
N ARG A 63 9.91 -2.29 2.74
CA ARG A 63 11.10 -2.92 3.31
C ARG A 63 10.98 -4.44 3.31
N CYS A 64 9.91 -4.98 3.86
CA CYS A 64 9.71 -6.42 3.97
C CYS A 64 9.67 -7.11 2.60
N TYR A 65 8.92 -6.57 1.64
CA TYR A 65 8.65 -7.26 0.38
C TYR A 65 9.62 -6.93 -0.75
N VAL A 66 10.28 -5.78 -0.69
CA VAL A 66 11.17 -5.29 -1.75
C VAL A 66 12.63 -5.31 -1.31
N GLU A 67 12.95 -4.70 -0.15
CA GLU A 67 14.34 -4.53 0.30
C GLU A 67 14.91 -5.81 0.92
N VAL A 68 14.16 -6.47 1.81
CA VAL A 68 14.63 -7.68 2.49
C VAL A 68 14.77 -8.85 1.53
N ASP A 69 15.94 -9.49 1.55
CA ASP A 69 16.21 -10.75 0.85
C ASP A 69 16.00 -11.94 1.79
N LEU A 70 15.27 -12.97 1.32
CA LEU A 70 14.90 -14.15 2.12
C LEU A 70 16.10 -14.79 2.80
N GLU A 71 17.19 -14.95 2.08
CA GLU A 71 18.41 -15.65 2.52
C GLU A 71 19.03 -15.02 3.77
N GLY A 72 18.87 -13.70 3.92
CA GLY A 72 19.45 -12.96 5.04
C GLY A 72 18.68 -13.10 6.35
N VAL A 73 17.40 -13.48 6.31
CA VAL A 73 16.50 -13.38 7.49
C VAL A 73 15.69 -14.62 7.79
N GLU A 74 15.54 -15.56 6.88
CA GLU A 74 14.55 -16.65 6.96
C GLU A 74 14.63 -17.44 8.27
N ARG A 75 15.81 -17.91 8.64
CA ARG A 75 16.02 -18.74 9.85
C ARG A 75 15.60 -18.01 11.11
N ASP A 76 16.07 -16.77 11.27
CA ASP A 76 15.80 -15.99 12.48
C ASP A 76 14.34 -15.50 12.50
N ALA A 77 13.78 -15.13 11.35
CA ALA A 77 12.39 -14.75 11.24
C ALA A 77 11.44 -15.92 11.61
N ARG A 78 11.71 -17.15 11.13
CA ARG A 78 10.91 -18.34 11.49
C ARG A 78 10.95 -18.59 13.00
N ARG A 79 12.15 -18.61 13.59
CA ARG A 79 12.32 -18.78 15.05
C ARG A 79 11.57 -17.71 15.83
N LEU A 80 11.68 -16.44 15.43
CA LEU A 80 11.00 -15.32 16.11
C LEU A 80 9.49 -15.37 15.94
N VAL A 81 8.97 -15.78 14.78
CA VAL A 81 7.53 -15.99 14.57
C VAL A 81 6.98 -17.06 15.51
N GLU A 82 7.70 -18.17 15.72
CA GLU A 82 7.32 -19.22 16.66
C GLU A 82 7.33 -18.70 18.12
N GLU A 83 8.40 -18.01 18.51
CA GLU A 83 8.55 -17.40 19.83
C GLU A 83 7.41 -16.41 20.13
N LEU A 84 7.13 -15.51 19.19
CA LEU A 84 6.08 -14.49 19.35
C LEU A 84 4.66 -15.10 19.34
N ASN A 85 4.45 -16.19 18.61
CA ASN A 85 3.19 -16.93 18.65
C ASN A 85 2.94 -17.60 20.01
N ALA A 86 3.96 -17.96 20.75
CA ALA A 86 3.84 -18.57 22.09
C ALA A 86 3.53 -17.57 23.19
N LEU A 87 3.67 -16.25 22.94
CA LEU A 87 3.39 -15.24 23.97
C LEU A 87 1.91 -15.25 24.38
N PRO A 88 1.58 -15.10 25.65
CA PRO A 88 0.22 -14.78 26.07
C PRO A 88 -0.19 -13.37 25.61
N GLY A 89 -1.50 -13.09 25.54
CA GLY A 89 -2.02 -11.75 25.36
C GLY A 89 -1.74 -10.88 26.60
N SER A 90 -1.56 -9.58 26.36
CA SER A 90 -1.41 -8.57 27.42
C SER A 90 -2.05 -7.27 26.95
N PRO A 91 -3.10 -6.76 27.60
CA PRO A 91 -3.78 -5.55 27.13
C PRO A 91 -2.90 -4.31 27.24
N GLY A 92 -3.00 -3.44 26.23
CA GLY A 92 -2.28 -2.18 26.15
C GLY A 92 -3.06 -1.15 25.36
N TYR A 93 -2.35 -0.19 24.77
CA TYR A 93 -2.95 0.90 24.00
C TYR A 93 -3.79 0.41 22.82
N PHE A 94 -3.31 -0.60 22.09
CA PHE A 94 -4.02 -1.12 20.92
C PHE A 94 -5.35 -1.77 21.33
N THR A 95 -5.34 -2.56 22.38
CA THR A 95 -6.55 -3.18 22.96
C THR A 95 -7.54 -2.12 23.39
N GLU A 96 -7.11 -1.16 24.19
CA GLU A 96 -7.98 -0.08 24.69
C GLU A 96 -8.60 0.69 23.51
N THR A 97 -7.79 1.10 22.54
CA THR A 97 -8.21 2.00 21.47
C THR A 97 -9.02 1.28 20.40
N PHE A 98 -8.53 0.14 19.91
CA PHE A 98 -9.08 -0.50 18.71
C PHE A 98 -9.97 -1.71 18.98
N CYS A 99 -10.13 -2.12 20.25
CA CYS A 99 -11.01 -3.21 20.64
C CYS A 99 -12.12 -2.77 21.59
N LEU A 100 -11.81 -1.88 22.58
CA LEU A 100 -12.77 -1.46 23.62
C LEU A 100 -13.44 -0.13 23.26
N ARG A 101 -12.69 0.91 22.89
CA ARG A 101 -13.25 2.21 22.46
C ARG A 101 -13.83 2.18 21.05
N SER A 102 -13.28 1.31 20.19
CA SER A 102 -13.82 0.98 18.88
C SER A 102 -13.98 -0.53 18.73
N ARG A 103 -14.33 -1.05 17.55
CA ARG A 103 -14.64 -2.48 17.37
C ARG A 103 -13.96 -3.06 16.13
N PHE A 104 -12.70 -2.68 15.92
CA PHE A 104 -11.92 -3.21 14.80
C PHE A 104 -11.49 -4.65 15.05
N PHE A 105 -11.25 -5.03 16.31
CA PHE A 105 -10.80 -6.37 16.70
C PHE A 105 -11.50 -6.83 17.98
N GLN A 106 -11.58 -8.15 18.17
CA GLN A 106 -11.95 -8.74 19.46
C GLN A 106 -10.85 -8.46 20.48
N PRO A 107 -11.18 -8.24 21.78
CA PRO A 107 -10.19 -7.93 22.82
C PRO A 107 -9.04 -8.93 22.89
N HIS A 108 -9.32 -10.25 22.83
CA HIS A 108 -8.29 -11.30 22.88
C HIS A 108 -7.27 -11.18 21.71
N ASN A 109 -7.67 -10.67 20.55
CA ASN A 109 -6.77 -10.41 19.42
C ASN A 109 -5.98 -9.11 19.62
N GLY A 110 -6.61 -8.08 20.20
CA GLY A 110 -5.93 -6.84 20.58
C GLY A 110 -4.82 -7.06 21.60
N GLU A 111 -5.10 -7.82 22.67
CA GLU A 111 -4.12 -8.22 23.67
C GLU A 111 -2.92 -8.94 23.06
N ARG A 112 -3.16 -9.77 22.04
CA ARG A 112 -2.11 -10.44 21.28
C ARG A 112 -1.28 -9.43 20.47
N VAL A 113 -1.93 -8.42 19.84
CA VAL A 113 -1.21 -7.35 19.10
C VAL A 113 -0.31 -6.57 20.06
N ASP A 114 -0.83 -6.12 21.21
CA ASP A 114 -0.06 -5.38 22.20
C ASP A 114 1.16 -6.18 22.69
N ALA A 115 0.95 -7.43 23.12
CA ALA A 115 2.01 -8.30 23.63
C ALA A 115 3.12 -8.52 22.58
N ILE A 116 2.74 -8.86 21.34
CA ILE A 116 3.68 -9.16 20.25
C ILE A 116 4.43 -7.90 19.82
N ARG A 117 3.72 -6.80 19.64
CA ARG A 117 4.34 -5.54 19.18
C ARG A 117 5.33 -5.00 20.20
N GLU A 118 4.98 -5.09 21.49
CA GLU A 118 5.88 -4.69 22.58
C GLU A 118 7.10 -5.61 22.69
N ALA A 119 6.93 -6.91 22.44
CA ALA A 119 8.05 -7.84 22.39
C ALA A 119 9.00 -7.54 21.22
N ILE A 120 8.48 -7.24 20.04
CA ILE A 120 9.29 -6.80 18.87
C ILE A 120 10.10 -5.57 19.25
N ARG A 121 9.47 -4.54 19.84
CA ARG A 121 10.14 -3.30 20.26
C ARG A 121 11.28 -3.57 21.23
N ARG A 122 11.03 -4.38 22.27
CA ARG A 122 12.03 -4.68 23.32
C ARG A 122 13.22 -5.50 22.83
N LYS A 123 13.06 -6.24 21.75
CA LYS A 123 14.15 -7.04 21.18
C LYS A 123 15.22 -6.20 20.49
N GLY A 124 14.93 -4.97 20.07
CA GLY A 124 15.90 -4.12 19.38
C GLY A 124 16.50 -4.79 18.13
N LEU A 125 15.65 -5.36 17.30
CA LEU A 125 16.05 -6.16 16.14
C LEU A 125 16.72 -5.33 15.05
N ALA A 126 17.55 -5.97 14.23
CA ALA A 126 18.00 -5.38 12.99
C ALA A 126 16.80 -4.96 12.13
N PRO A 127 16.86 -3.83 11.41
CA PRO A 127 15.73 -3.25 10.69
C PRO A 127 15.02 -4.23 9.73
N ASP A 128 15.74 -5.15 9.11
CA ASP A 128 15.18 -6.14 8.19
C ASP A 128 14.29 -7.15 8.92
N LEU A 129 14.77 -7.72 10.02
CA LEU A 129 13.99 -8.62 10.86
C LEU A 129 12.80 -7.90 11.49
N GLU A 130 12.97 -6.67 11.95
CA GLU A 130 11.88 -5.87 12.51
C GLU A 130 10.77 -5.67 11.47
N SER A 131 11.11 -5.26 10.24
CA SER A 131 10.12 -5.05 9.17
C SER A 131 9.37 -6.34 8.83
N VAL A 132 10.03 -7.49 8.77
CA VAL A 132 9.42 -8.80 8.53
C VAL A 132 8.42 -9.16 9.63
N LEU A 133 8.77 -8.96 10.89
CA LEU A 133 7.88 -9.28 12.02
C LEU A 133 6.72 -8.30 12.14
N LEU A 134 6.93 -7.02 11.86
CA LEU A 134 5.85 -6.02 11.82
C LEU A 134 4.84 -6.33 10.69
N VAL A 135 5.32 -6.72 9.51
CA VAL A 135 4.44 -7.17 8.42
C VAL A 135 3.72 -8.46 8.77
N SER A 136 4.41 -9.42 9.40
CA SER A 136 3.78 -10.65 9.91
C SER A 136 2.63 -10.34 10.87
N LEU A 137 2.84 -9.41 11.80
CA LEU A 137 1.82 -8.95 12.76
C LEU A 137 0.67 -8.21 12.07
N MET A 138 0.99 -7.29 11.15
CA MET A 138 -0.01 -6.55 10.37
C MET A 138 -0.89 -7.50 9.56
N GLU A 139 -0.31 -8.50 8.88
CA GLU A 139 -1.06 -9.52 8.15
C GLU A 139 -1.88 -10.43 9.05
N ALA A 140 -1.37 -10.77 10.24
CA ALA A 140 -2.10 -11.56 11.22
C ALA A 140 -3.33 -10.78 11.72
N ALA A 141 -3.17 -9.52 12.04
CA ALA A 141 -4.26 -8.63 12.43
C ALA A 141 -5.28 -8.44 11.30
N ASP A 142 -4.83 -8.24 10.05
CA ASP A 142 -5.72 -8.13 8.88
C ASP A 142 -6.59 -9.37 8.65
N ARG A 143 -6.14 -10.56 9.05
CA ARG A 143 -6.92 -11.80 8.97
C ARG A 143 -8.02 -11.92 10.01
N VAL A 144 -7.96 -11.16 11.09
CA VAL A 144 -8.91 -11.23 12.23
C VAL A 144 -9.64 -9.91 12.50
N ASP A 145 -9.56 -8.95 11.59
CA ASP A 145 -10.25 -7.67 11.72
C ASP A 145 -11.77 -7.77 11.46
N SER A 146 -12.53 -6.81 11.96
CA SER A 146 -13.98 -6.68 11.74
C SER A 146 -14.32 -5.45 10.89
N THR A 147 -13.69 -5.38 9.69
CA THR A 147 -13.88 -4.28 8.73
C THR A 147 -14.31 -4.80 7.36
N THR A 148 -14.57 -3.88 6.44
CA THR A 148 -14.76 -4.20 5.01
C THR A 148 -13.46 -4.11 4.20
N GLY A 149 -12.29 -4.04 4.88
CA GLY A 149 -10.97 -3.93 4.26
C GLY A 149 -10.40 -2.50 4.25
N VAL A 150 -11.12 -1.55 4.88
CA VAL A 150 -10.66 -0.19 5.20
C VAL A 150 -11.00 0.12 6.65
N GLN A 151 -10.21 0.95 7.31
CA GLN A 151 -10.31 1.27 8.73
C GLN A 151 -11.03 2.62 8.99
N MET A 152 -11.75 3.13 7.99
CA MET A 152 -12.61 4.31 8.19
C MET A 152 -13.77 4.03 9.15
N ALA A 153 -14.23 2.77 9.19
CA ALA A 153 -15.29 2.29 10.05
C ALA A 153 -15.15 0.76 10.26
N TYR A 154 -15.71 0.28 11.34
CA TYR A 154 -15.83 -1.14 11.62
C TYR A 154 -17.28 -1.64 11.40
N LEU A 155 -17.45 -2.95 11.29
CA LEU A 155 -18.77 -3.56 11.11
C LEU A 155 -19.60 -3.48 12.40
N LYS A 156 -20.90 -3.25 12.28
CA LYS A 156 -21.84 -3.19 13.44
C LYS A 156 -21.96 -4.55 14.15
N SER A 157 -21.89 -5.65 13.40
CA SER A 157 -21.77 -7.02 13.90
C SER A 157 -20.38 -7.53 13.63
N TRP A 158 -19.88 -8.41 14.51
CA TRP A 158 -18.57 -9.01 14.30
C TRP A 158 -18.50 -9.80 13.01
N ALA A 159 -17.46 -9.56 12.21
CA ALA A 159 -17.15 -10.45 11.10
C ALA A 159 -16.81 -11.85 11.63
N PRO A 160 -17.25 -12.95 10.99
CA PRO A 160 -16.94 -14.31 11.46
C PRO A 160 -15.44 -14.53 11.71
N ARG A 161 -14.58 -13.98 10.87
CA ARG A 161 -13.12 -14.06 11.01
C ARG A 161 -12.56 -13.40 12.28
N ALA A 162 -13.28 -12.42 12.87
CA ALA A 162 -12.84 -11.72 14.07
C ALA A 162 -12.77 -12.64 15.29
N SER A 163 -13.48 -13.77 15.28
CA SER A 163 -13.44 -14.79 16.35
C SER A 163 -12.26 -15.75 16.23
N ASN A 164 -11.54 -15.73 15.12
CA ASN A 164 -10.33 -16.56 14.97
C ASN A 164 -9.19 -16.00 15.85
N ALA A 165 -8.27 -16.88 16.27
CA ALA A 165 -7.08 -16.46 16.97
C ALA A 165 -6.07 -15.80 16.03
N LEU A 166 -5.49 -14.68 16.48
CA LEU A 166 -4.38 -14.02 15.78
C LEU A 166 -3.15 -14.94 15.81
N THR A 167 -2.63 -15.27 14.64
CA THR A 167 -1.45 -16.14 14.48
C THR A 167 -0.51 -15.54 13.45
N LEU A 168 0.73 -15.31 13.84
CA LEU A 168 1.79 -14.85 12.95
C LEU A 168 2.17 -15.94 11.94
N ARG A 169 2.54 -15.51 10.74
CA ARG A 169 3.11 -16.37 9.70
C ARG A 169 4.25 -15.59 9.04
N LEU A 170 5.27 -16.29 8.57
CA LEU A 170 6.30 -15.65 7.79
C LEU A 170 5.66 -15.04 6.51
N PRO A 171 5.86 -13.74 6.23
CA PRO A 171 5.42 -13.13 4.98
C PRO A 171 6.06 -13.84 3.77
N ALA A 172 5.46 -13.68 2.59
CA ALA A 172 5.97 -14.25 1.35
C ALA A 172 7.23 -13.49 0.87
N LEU A 173 8.34 -13.70 1.56
CA LEU A 173 9.64 -13.11 1.19
C LEU A 173 10.16 -13.77 -0.08
N LEU A 174 10.92 -12.98 -0.85
CA LEU A 174 11.59 -13.44 -2.06
C LEU A 174 13.11 -13.44 -1.88
N PRO A 175 13.83 -14.30 -2.61
CA PRO A 175 15.28 -14.20 -2.70
C PRO A 175 15.69 -12.87 -3.34
N ARG A 176 16.98 -12.55 -3.26
CA ARG A 176 17.56 -11.37 -3.92
C ARG A 176 17.22 -11.38 -5.41
N ALA A 177 16.80 -10.24 -5.92
CA ALA A 177 16.55 -10.08 -7.34
C ALA A 177 17.85 -10.21 -8.15
N ARG A 178 17.74 -10.72 -9.38
CA ARG A 178 18.89 -10.92 -10.29
C ARG A 178 19.67 -9.63 -10.54
N GLU A 179 18.96 -8.51 -10.71
CA GLU A 179 19.56 -7.20 -11.00
C GLU A 179 20.03 -6.45 -9.73
N GLY A 180 20.02 -7.11 -8.58
CA GLY A 180 20.60 -6.61 -7.34
C GLY A 180 19.58 -6.34 -6.23
N PRO A 181 20.06 -5.89 -5.06
CA PRO A 181 19.22 -5.67 -3.88
C PRO A 181 18.21 -4.54 -4.11
N GLY A 182 16.99 -4.75 -3.68
CA GLY A 182 15.98 -3.69 -3.61
C GLY A 182 16.32 -2.63 -2.56
N ARG A 183 15.56 -1.54 -2.57
CA ARG A 183 15.64 -0.48 -1.57
C ARG A 183 14.25 0.07 -1.29
N ALA A 184 13.96 0.37 -0.03
CA ALA A 184 12.77 1.09 0.38
C ALA A 184 13.14 2.47 0.95
N THR A 185 12.30 3.48 0.70
CA THR A 185 12.42 4.83 1.24
C THR A 185 11.08 5.32 1.78
N CYS A 186 11.15 6.23 2.76
CA CYS A 186 9.98 6.85 3.39
C CYS A 186 10.05 8.37 3.17
N LEU A 187 9.82 8.78 1.92
CA LEU A 187 9.95 10.17 1.46
C LEU A 187 8.63 10.66 0.88
N GLU A 188 8.43 11.98 0.89
CA GLU A 188 7.39 12.60 0.08
C GLU A 188 7.64 12.31 -1.42
N ALA A 189 6.57 12.29 -2.23
CA ALA A 189 6.65 11.83 -3.62
C ALA A 189 7.63 12.66 -4.47
N ASP A 190 7.66 13.98 -4.27
CA ASP A 190 8.58 14.88 -5.00
C ASP A 190 10.05 14.60 -4.62
N GLU A 191 10.33 14.41 -3.31
CA GLU A 191 11.66 14.06 -2.82
C GLU A 191 12.12 12.70 -3.34
N ALA A 192 11.20 11.72 -3.37
CA ALA A 192 11.48 10.39 -3.92
C ALA A 192 11.77 10.46 -5.43
N ALA A 193 11.02 11.27 -6.18
CA ALA A 193 11.23 11.48 -7.61
C ALA A 193 12.62 12.06 -7.93
N GLU A 194 13.11 12.96 -7.06
CA GLU A 194 14.46 13.53 -7.18
C GLU A 194 15.57 12.58 -6.74
N ALA A 195 15.31 11.75 -5.71
CA ALA A 195 16.30 10.88 -5.10
C ALA A 195 16.50 9.55 -5.82
N LEU A 196 15.42 9.00 -6.41
CA LEU A 196 15.43 7.67 -7.01
C LEU A 196 15.62 7.75 -8.52
N THR A 197 16.67 7.09 -9.01
CA THR A 197 16.96 6.97 -10.44
C THR A 197 16.85 5.51 -10.84
N ALA A 198 16.03 5.22 -11.85
CA ALA A 198 15.80 3.89 -12.38
C ALA A 198 15.56 3.95 -13.90
N ASP A 199 15.62 2.80 -14.57
CA ASP A 199 15.32 2.72 -16.01
C ASP A 199 13.85 3.05 -16.28
N VAL A 200 12.97 2.62 -15.37
CA VAL A 200 11.51 2.87 -15.42
C VAL A 200 11.04 3.41 -14.07
N ALA A 201 10.18 4.42 -14.09
CA ALA A 201 9.39 4.80 -12.91
C ALA A 201 7.94 4.34 -13.07
N TYR A 202 7.47 3.53 -12.11
CA TYR A 202 6.06 3.19 -11.96
C TYR A 202 5.39 4.20 -11.02
N LEU A 203 4.31 4.81 -11.48
CA LEU A 203 3.56 5.85 -10.78
C LEU A 203 2.10 5.43 -10.62
N ASP A 204 1.65 5.32 -9.37
CA ASP A 204 0.26 5.06 -8.99
C ASP A 204 -0.18 6.06 -7.90
N PRO A 205 -0.16 7.37 -8.19
CA PRO A 205 -0.48 8.38 -7.20
C PRO A 205 -1.92 8.27 -6.72
N PRO A 206 -2.26 8.70 -5.50
CA PRO A 206 -3.64 8.95 -5.13
C PRO A 206 -4.27 9.89 -6.15
N TYR A 207 -5.45 9.57 -6.67
CA TYR A 207 -6.11 10.36 -7.72
C TYR A 207 -7.55 10.76 -7.35
N ASN A 208 -7.93 10.57 -6.08
CA ASN A 208 -9.24 10.90 -5.57
C ASN A 208 -9.16 11.39 -4.10
N GLN A 209 -10.31 11.74 -3.49
CA GLN A 209 -10.38 12.29 -2.14
C GLN A 209 -10.07 11.32 -1.00
N HIS A 210 -9.75 10.06 -1.28
CA HIS A 210 -9.52 9.05 -0.25
C HIS A 210 -8.11 9.15 0.34
N SER A 211 -8.00 9.63 1.58
CA SER A 211 -6.74 9.63 2.34
C SER A 211 -6.37 8.20 2.75
N TYR A 212 -5.21 7.73 2.34
CA TYR A 212 -4.70 6.41 2.73
C TYR A 212 -4.36 6.36 4.22
N LEU A 213 -3.82 7.43 4.81
CA LEU A 213 -3.64 7.52 6.26
C LEU A 213 -4.98 7.34 7.00
N GLY A 214 -6.02 8.06 6.57
CA GLY A 214 -7.36 7.94 7.17
C GLY A 214 -8.01 6.58 6.97
N ASN A 215 -7.67 5.86 5.90
CA ASN A 215 -8.17 4.51 5.61
C ASN A 215 -7.42 3.41 6.34
N TYR A 216 -6.16 3.64 6.75
CA TYR A 216 -5.26 2.63 7.32
C TYR A 216 -4.54 3.10 8.58
N HIS A 217 -5.17 4.02 9.33
CA HIS A 217 -4.61 4.62 10.54
C HIS A 217 -4.25 3.60 11.64
N VAL A 218 -4.92 2.45 11.67
CA VAL A 218 -4.59 1.38 12.62
C VAL A 218 -3.25 0.75 12.27
N TRP A 219 -2.96 0.53 10.98
CA TRP A 219 -1.66 0.02 10.55
C TRP A 219 -0.54 1.02 10.80
N GLU A 220 -0.79 2.30 10.57
CA GLU A 220 0.17 3.36 10.90
C GLU A 220 0.48 3.39 12.39
N THR A 221 -0.54 3.26 13.25
CA THR A 221 -0.36 3.19 14.70
C THR A 221 0.39 1.92 15.12
N LEU A 222 0.07 0.77 14.51
CA LEU A 222 0.74 -0.50 14.81
C LEU A 222 2.24 -0.43 14.49
N VAL A 223 2.61 0.18 13.38
CA VAL A 223 4.01 0.29 12.95
C VAL A 223 4.75 1.33 13.77
N ARG A 224 4.21 2.54 13.91
CA ARG A 224 4.85 3.64 14.64
C ARG A 224 4.92 3.40 16.15
N TRP A 225 3.95 2.70 16.67
CA TRP A 225 3.81 2.36 18.10
C TRP A 225 3.94 3.55 19.03
N ASP A 226 3.36 4.67 18.63
CA ASP A 226 3.48 5.99 19.22
C ASP A 226 2.31 6.40 20.12
N ALA A 227 1.33 5.48 20.31
CA ALA A 227 0.13 5.70 21.14
C ALA A 227 -0.51 7.09 20.93
N PRO A 228 -0.88 7.45 19.68
CA PRO A 228 -1.31 8.80 19.36
C PRO A 228 -2.64 9.16 20.03
N GLU A 229 -2.89 10.45 20.19
CA GLU A 229 -4.23 10.95 20.46
C GLU A 229 -5.16 10.57 19.30
N VAL A 230 -6.41 10.19 19.64
CA VAL A 230 -7.40 9.72 18.68
C VAL A 230 -8.72 10.46 18.77
N TYR A 231 -9.46 10.51 17.67
CA TYR A 231 -10.77 11.16 17.60
C TYR A 231 -11.83 10.30 16.92
N GLY A 232 -13.09 10.64 17.20
CA GLY A 232 -14.27 10.01 16.58
C GLY A 232 -14.46 8.54 16.99
N THR A 233 -15.56 7.94 16.54
CA THR A 233 -15.93 6.54 16.89
C THR A 233 -14.98 5.50 16.32
N ALA A 234 -14.30 5.82 15.22
CA ALA A 234 -13.29 4.95 14.62
C ALA A 234 -11.90 5.11 15.26
N CYS A 235 -11.77 5.92 16.33
CA CYS A 235 -10.49 6.18 17.00
C CYS A 235 -9.36 6.50 16.01
N LYS A 236 -9.62 7.42 15.06
CA LYS A 236 -8.60 7.84 14.10
C LYS A 236 -7.52 8.65 14.79
N ARG A 237 -6.27 8.45 14.37
CA ARG A 237 -5.13 9.28 14.78
C ARG A 237 -5.40 10.75 14.50
N ILE A 238 -4.98 11.64 15.40
CA ILE A 238 -5.23 13.10 15.27
C ILE A 238 -4.60 13.67 14.00
N ASP A 239 -3.42 13.17 13.60
CA ASP A 239 -2.70 13.58 12.40
C ASP A 239 -3.44 13.28 11.07
N CYS A 240 -4.44 12.40 11.07
CA CYS A 240 -5.35 12.23 9.92
C CYS A 240 -6.14 13.52 9.56
N ARG A 241 -6.24 14.50 10.47
CA ARG A 241 -6.87 15.79 10.21
C ARG A 241 -5.91 16.82 9.64
N GLU A 242 -4.63 16.66 9.93
CA GLU A 242 -3.58 17.63 9.65
C GLU A 242 -2.87 17.30 8.33
N GLN A 243 -2.59 16.03 8.12
CA GLN A 243 -1.89 15.59 6.91
C GLN A 243 -2.84 15.58 5.70
N ARG A 244 -2.51 16.43 4.74
CA ARG A 244 -3.23 16.54 3.46
C ARG A 244 -2.26 16.36 2.32
N SER A 245 -2.54 15.38 1.47
CA SER A 245 -1.79 15.21 0.23
C SER A 245 -2.40 16.07 -0.89
N PRO A 246 -1.61 16.80 -1.67
CA PRO A 246 -2.11 17.52 -2.83
C PRO A 246 -2.70 16.58 -3.89
N PHE A 247 -2.29 15.32 -3.90
CA PHE A 247 -2.86 14.27 -4.74
C PHE A 247 -4.29 13.88 -4.34
N ASN A 248 -4.74 14.20 -3.11
CA ASN A 248 -6.12 14.00 -2.66
C ASN A 248 -7.00 15.26 -2.82
N SER A 249 -6.48 16.32 -3.44
CA SER A 249 -7.17 17.60 -3.68
C SER A 249 -7.46 17.78 -5.17
N ARG A 250 -8.75 17.89 -5.55
CA ARG A 250 -9.15 18.13 -6.95
C ARG A 250 -8.52 19.41 -7.54
N ARG A 251 -8.28 20.43 -6.70
CA ARG A 251 -7.70 21.71 -7.12
C ARG A 251 -6.19 21.63 -7.36
N GLU A 252 -5.51 20.79 -6.59
CA GLU A 252 -4.04 20.74 -6.55
C GLU A 252 -3.48 19.59 -7.37
N PHE A 253 -4.29 18.56 -7.65
CA PHE A 253 -3.84 17.33 -8.27
C PHE A 253 -3.05 17.57 -9.57
N ALA A 254 -3.61 18.36 -10.52
CA ALA A 254 -2.97 18.57 -11.81
C ALA A 254 -1.59 19.23 -11.66
N THR A 255 -1.47 20.24 -10.78
CA THR A 255 -0.20 20.94 -10.50
C THR A 255 0.79 20.01 -9.81
N ALA A 256 0.35 19.25 -8.80
CA ALA A 256 1.19 18.31 -8.09
C ALA A 256 1.70 17.18 -8.99
N PHE A 257 0.82 16.64 -9.83
CA PHE A 257 1.18 15.58 -10.76
C PHE A 257 2.15 16.08 -11.85
N GLY A 258 1.92 17.27 -12.42
CA GLY A 258 2.85 17.90 -13.37
C GLY A 258 4.23 18.15 -12.75
N ARG A 259 4.28 18.64 -11.51
CA ARG A 259 5.54 18.82 -10.76
C ARG A 259 6.27 17.49 -10.53
N LEU A 260 5.53 16.45 -10.10
CA LEU A 260 6.08 15.11 -9.94
C LEU A 260 6.67 14.59 -11.24
N LEU A 261 5.92 14.69 -12.35
CA LEU A 261 6.41 14.25 -13.66
C LEU A 261 7.69 14.98 -14.06
N ALA A 262 7.82 16.27 -13.78
CA ALA A 262 9.03 17.03 -14.06
C ALA A 262 10.23 16.60 -13.20
N ALA A 263 10.00 16.18 -11.95
CA ALA A 263 11.03 15.77 -11.00
C ALA A 263 11.55 14.35 -11.27
N VAL A 264 10.73 13.45 -11.83
CA VAL A 264 11.12 12.05 -12.08
C VAL A 264 12.26 11.97 -13.10
N LYS A 265 13.36 11.33 -12.66
CA LYS A 265 14.60 11.21 -13.46
C LYS A 265 14.61 10.02 -14.43
N SER A 266 13.70 9.05 -14.25
CA SER A 266 13.62 7.88 -15.11
C SER A 266 13.22 8.27 -16.54
N PRO A 267 13.88 7.71 -17.57
CA PRO A 267 13.58 8.02 -18.97
C PRO A 267 12.24 7.47 -19.43
N VAL A 268 11.76 6.38 -18.80
CA VAL A 268 10.49 5.74 -19.13
C VAL A 268 9.57 5.78 -17.92
N LEU A 269 8.28 6.07 -18.17
CA LEU A 269 7.26 6.07 -17.13
C LEU A 269 6.19 5.03 -17.46
N VAL A 270 5.74 4.34 -16.41
CA VAL A 270 4.54 3.49 -16.46
C VAL A 270 3.57 4.06 -15.42
N VAL A 271 2.45 4.62 -15.86
CA VAL A 271 1.52 5.35 -14.99
C VAL A 271 0.19 4.62 -14.95
N SER A 272 -0.26 4.27 -13.75
CA SER A 272 -1.58 3.68 -13.50
C SER A 272 -2.57 4.76 -13.09
N PHE A 273 -3.75 4.76 -13.70
CA PHE A 273 -4.81 5.72 -13.41
C PHE A 273 -6.20 5.12 -13.65
N SER A 274 -7.23 5.66 -13.00
CA SER A 274 -8.61 5.20 -13.14
C SER A 274 -9.53 6.34 -13.59
N ASP A 275 -10.61 6.01 -14.29
CA ASP A 275 -11.67 6.95 -14.67
C ASP A 275 -12.42 7.55 -13.47
N GLU A 276 -12.21 7.04 -12.24
CA GLU A 276 -12.69 7.66 -10.99
C GLU A 276 -11.81 8.80 -10.49
N GLY A 277 -10.70 9.10 -11.17
CA GLY A 277 -9.76 10.15 -10.81
C GLY A 277 -10.30 11.57 -10.99
N PHE A 278 -9.58 12.55 -10.42
CA PHE A 278 -9.90 13.97 -10.57
C PHE A 278 -9.74 14.52 -11.98
N MET A 279 -8.93 13.85 -12.80
CA MET A 279 -8.69 14.22 -14.21
C MET A 279 -9.26 13.14 -15.14
N ALA A 280 -9.78 13.58 -16.28
CA ALA A 280 -10.13 12.68 -17.36
C ALA A 280 -8.86 12.10 -18.03
N ARG A 281 -9.00 10.96 -18.70
CA ARG A 281 -7.92 10.30 -19.45
C ARG A 281 -7.12 11.27 -20.34
N ASP A 282 -7.82 12.08 -21.15
CA ASP A 282 -7.17 13.00 -22.10
C ASP A 282 -6.30 14.05 -21.39
N GLY A 283 -6.72 14.49 -20.20
CA GLY A 283 -5.93 15.42 -19.39
C GLY A 283 -4.64 14.81 -18.84
N ILE A 284 -4.70 13.55 -18.37
CA ILE A 284 -3.51 12.81 -17.95
C ILE A 284 -2.59 12.58 -19.13
N GLU A 285 -3.13 12.15 -20.28
CA GLU A 285 -2.36 11.88 -21.48
C GLU A 285 -1.67 13.15 -22.01
N ALA A 286 -2.33 14.30 -21.93
CA ALA A 286 -1.72 15.59 -22.32
C ALA A 286 -0.48 15.92 -21.47
N LEU A 287 -0.55 15.75 -20.13
CA LEU A 287 0.60 15.95 -19.25
C LEU A 287 1.72 14.95 -19.52
N LEU A 288 1.38 13.70 -19.81
CA LEU A 288 2.36 12.64 -20.06
C LEU A 288 3.10 12.85 -21.40
N ARG A 289 2.44 13.42 -22.42
CA ARG A 289 3.05 13.75 -23.71
C ARG A 289 4.19 14.78 -23.62
N GLU A 290 4.24 15.58 -22.56
CA GLU A 290 5.38 16.47 -22.29
C GLU A 290 6.67 15.68 -21.98
N ARG A 291 6.54 14.40 -21.61
CA ARG A 291 7.66 13.52 -21.25
C ARG A 291 8.09 12.56 -22.38
N GLY A 292 7.23 12.35 -23.39
CA GLY A 292 7.54 11.46 -24.50
C GLY A 292 6.32 10.94 -25.24
N GLU A 293 6.51 9.89 -26.02
CA GLU A 293 5.45 9.17 -26.74
C GLU A 293 4.63 8.33 -25.76
N VAL A 294 3.29 8.43 -25.82
CA VAL A 294 2.38 7.80 -24.87
C VAL A 294 1.64 6.64 -25.54
N HIS A 295 1.79 5.44 -25.00
CA HIS A 295 1.03 4.26 -25.34
C HIS A 295 0.03 3.97 -24.22
N VAL A 296 -1.24 3.68 -24.56
CA VAL A 296 -2.31 3.50 -23.56
C VAL A 296 -2.87 2.10 -23.66
N ILE A 297 -2.87 1.40 -22.52
CA ILE A 297 -3.54 0.12 -22.32
C ILE A 297 -4.77 0.37 -21.46
N GLU A 298 -5.95 0.04 -21.97
CA GLU A 298 -7.22 0.18 -21.27
C GLU A 298 -7.75 -1.17 -20.81
N ARG A 299 -8.21 -1.24 -19.55
CA ARG A 299 -8.81 -2.45 -18.97
C ARG A 299 -10.10 -2.12 -18.24
N ASP A 300 -11.11 -2.95 -18.43
CA ASP A 300 -12.34 -2.93 -17.65
C ASP A 300 -12.09 -3.54 -16.27
N TYR A 301 -12.38 -2.78 -15.22
CA TYR A 301 -12.18 -3.18 -13.85
C TYR A 301 -13.50 -3.25 -13.08
N ARG A 302 -13.70 -4.30 -12.28
CA ARG A 302 -14.85 -4.39 -11.38
C ARG A 302 -14.60 -3.59 -10.12
N ARG A 303 -15.49 -2.67 -9.79
CA ARG A 303 -15.42 -1.90 -8.54
C ARG A 303 -15.28 -2.77 -7.30
N TYR A 304 -14.56 -2.24 -6.31
CA TYR A 304 -14.37 -2.87 -5.00
C TYR A 304 -15.72 -3.26 -4.36
N VAL A 305 -15.74 -4.37 -3.60
CA VAL A 305 -16.94 -4.96 -3.00
C VAL A 305 -17.75 -3.97 -2.16
N GLY A 306 -17.08 -3.00 -1.48
CA GLY A 306 -17.74 -1.92 -0.73
C GLY A 306 -18.73 -1.12 -1.57
N ALA A 307 -18.45 -0.87 -2.84
CA ALA A 307 -19.36 -0.19 -3.75
C ALA A 307 -20.61 -1.00 -4.09
N ARG A 308 -20.55 -2.34 -3.98
CA ARG A 308 -21.70 -3.25 -4.22
C ARG A 308 -22.69 -3.28 -3.07
N ILE A 309 -22.25 -2.97 -1.85
CA ILE A 309 -23.10 -2.99 -0.65
C ILE A 309 -24.12 -1.84 -0.69
N GLY A 310 -23.79 -0.73 -1.37
CA GLY A 310 -24.62 0.48 -1.44
C GLY A 310 -24.19 1.55 -0.45
N ILE A 311 -24.81 2.71 -0.54
CA ILE A 311 -24.55 3.85 0.33
C ILE A 311 -25.49 3.77 1.51
N TYR A 312 -24.93 3.71 2.73
CA TYR A 312 -25.70 3.66 3.97
C TYR A 312 -25.41 4.92 4.81
N ASN A 313 -26.45 5.47 5.46
CA ASN A 313 -26.29 6.56 6.41
C ASN A 313 -25.73 6.03 7.76
N PRO A 314 -25.35 6.93 8.70
CA PRO A 314 -24.89 6.52 10.03
C PRO A 314 -25.87 5.64 10.82
N ARG A 315 -27.17 5.70 10.48
CA ARG A 315 -28.22 4.88 11.11
C ARG A 315 -28.30 3.47 10.51
N GLY A 316 -27.56 3.21 9.41
CA GLY A 316 -27.56 1.90 8.73
C GLY A 316 -28.66 1.72 7.70
N GLU A 317 -29.35 2.80 7.31
CA GLU A 317 -30.37 2.78 6.27
C GLU A 317 -29.70 2.99 4.92
N LYS A 318 -30.17 2.24 3.91
CA LYS A 318 -29.64 2.35 2.54
C LYS A 318 -30.17 3.63 1.89
N VAL A 319 -29.30 4.62 1.69
CA VAL A 319 -29.64 5.94 1.15
C VAL A 319 -29.29 6.13 -0.32
N GLY A 320 -28.66 5.11 -0.96
CA GLY A 320 -28.33 5.19 -2.38
C GLY A 320 -27.88 3.88 -2.99
N ARG A 321 -27.90 3.84 -4.34
CA ARG A 321 -27.28 2.79 -5.15
C ARG A 321 -26.10 3.38 -5.91
N VAL A 322 -25.03 2.61 -6.04
CA VAL A 322 -23.89 3.01 -6.86
C VAL A 322 -24.27 2.85 -8.33
N GLY A 323 -24.14 3.93 -9.12
CA GLY A 323 -24.64 3.97 -10.50
C GLY A 323 -23.85 3.07 -11.48
N HIS A 324 -22.54 2.91 -11.29
CA HIS A 324 -21.69 2.09 -12.15
C HIS A 324 -20.90 1.07 -11.33
N LEU A 325 -20.92 -0.20 -11.76
CA LEU A 325 -20.23 -1.33 -11.10
C LEU A 325 -18.92 -1.70 -11.80
N ARG A 326 -18.57 -1.02 -12.89
CA ARG A 326 -17.34 -1.19 -13.65
C ARG A 326 -16.65 0.16 -13.80
N ASN A 327 -15.36 0.17 -13.64
CA ASN A 327 -14.47 1.29 -13.89
C ASN A 327 -13.51 0.91 -15.00
N LYS A 328 -12.92 1.91 -15.64
CA LYS A 328 -11.80 1.75 -16.54
C LYS A 328 -10.51 2.07 -15.81
N GLU A 329 -9.57 1.15 -15.87
CA GLU A 329 -8.20 1.38 -15.45
C GLU A 329 -7.35 1.59 -16.71
N PHE A 330 -6.51 2.60 -16.66
CA PHE A 330 -5.57 2.97 -17.71
C PHE A 330 -4.15 2.72 -17.24
N LEU A 331 -3.35 2.12 -18.09
CA LEU A 331 -1.92 2.01 -17.93
C LEU A 331 -1.28 2.79 -19.09
N PHE A 332 -0.62 3.88 -18.76
CA PHE A 332 0.12 4.70 -19.73
C PHE A 332 1.58 4.30 -19.70
N VAL A 333 2.14 3.96 -20.84
CA VAL A 333 3.58 3.72 -21.03
C VAL A 333 4.14 4.89 -21.81
N VAL A 334 5.02 5.65 -21.18
CA VAL A 334 5.62 6.87 -21.75
C VAL A 334 7.09 6.59 -22.03
N VAL A 335 7.47 6.70 -23.29
CA VAL A 335 8.84 6.39 -23.74
C VAL A 335 9.45 7.58 -24.48
N PRO A 336 10.79 7.71 -24.48
CA PRO A 336 11.46 8.67 -25.35
C PRO A 336 11.09 8.48 -26.83
N SER A 337 10.97 9.58 -27.58
CA SER A 337 10.63 9.53 -29.00
C SER A 337 11.58 8.61 -29.77
N GLY A 338 11.02 7.69 -30.54
CA GLY A 338 11.76 6.72 -31.35
C GLY A 338 12.15 5.43 -30.62
N MET A 339 11.87 5.27 -29.32
CA MET A 339 12.02 4.01 -28.62
C MET A 339 10.95 3.01 -29.11
N ARG A 340 11.38 1.81 -29.52
CA ARG A 340 10.43 0.75 -29.93
C ARG A 340 10.11 -0.15 -28.75
N LEU A 341 8.84 -0.33 -28.47
CA LEU A 341 8.34 -1.32 -27.53
C LEU A 341 8.15 -2.68 -28.24
N ALA A 342 8.31 -3.76 -27.50
CA ALA A 342 7.75 -5.04 -27.93
C ALA A 342 6.21 -4.96 -27.94
N PRO A 343 5.49 -5.87 -28.62
CA PRO A 343 4.01 -5.87 -28.58
C PRO A 343 3.48 -5.88 -27.13
N LEU A 344 2.60 -4.92 -26.85
CA LEU A 344 1.96 -4.71 -25.54
C LEU A 344 0.72 -5.60 -25.38
#